data_9b3a4842ec6344970c52c2da68cbd3f4
#
_entry.id   9b3a4842ec6344970c52c2da68cbd3f4
#
_cell.length_a   1.000
_cell.length_b   1.000
_cell.length_c   1.000
_cell.angle_alpha   90.00
_cell.angle_beta   90.00
_cell.angle_gamma   90.00
#
_symmetry.space_group_name_H-M   'P 1'
#
loop_
_entity.id
_entity.type
_entity.pdbx_description
1 polymer ?
#
loop_
_entity_poly.entity_id
_entity_poly.type
_entity_poly.pdbx_seq_one_letter_code
_entity_poly.pdbx_strand_id
1 'polypeptide(L)'
;MTDKISFIGLGKLGLPLSTLFAKNGVPVLGIDTNKKLINTLQDNMFTPFFEKGLGRSLDLAYNKMEYTTSYDRVMDETDVSVILVNTQIGDSYSSEVVENVIKDLCAELVKSRKRYHLFILSSTVMPGEIRNKLIPMIEKLTDRELNRGFGFCYVPDIVKLGSVIEDFENPDVVIIGGSDSRSISTTHDLYKTIPVNNPPICRMTLEEAEIAKVTLNAYLVNKISFANFVSNLCESVDNVNVDNVTNAIGYHKPIGHQFLKGGLGFGGTCFPRDTRAFIDFSSKLGHHASHLIATDGINNEQHQRLFEKVMSYDKKSISILGLSFKPNTSVIKESPSMKLAEHLVKVGKEVNLYDPLCLEHVESVFSKFPYDRMRDEPQINYYNSMKACFRQGEVVVVALPLEEFKSIDDSWKSHDDQLILDCWRVLNSSDFEKIKYECLGERSQYV
;
A
#
# COMPACT_ATOMS: atom_id res chain seq x y z
N MET A 1 19.86 5.67 25.74
CA MET A 1 19.53 5.13 24.41
C MET A 1 19.47 3.62 24.57
N THR A 2 18.53 2.96 23.91
CA THR A 2 18.50 1.50 23.81
C THR A 2 19.72 1.03 23.06
N ASP A 3 20.54 0.15 23.67
CA ASP A 3 21.82 -0.25 23.07
C ASP A 3 21.65 -1.05 21.77
N LYS A 4 20.61 -1.85 21.65
CA LYS A 4 20.23 -2.62 20.46
C LYS A 4 18.71 -2.93 20.47
N ILE A 5 18.07 -2.95 19.30
CA ILE A 5 16.66 -3.36 19.15
C ILE A 5 16.54 -4.64 18.32
N SER A 6 15.53 -5.44 18.57
CA SER A 6 15.10 -6.49 17.63
C SER A 6 13.98 -5.95 16.72
N PHE A 7 14.03 -6.32 15.46
CA PHE A 7 13.03 -5.93 14.46
C PHE A 7 12.48 -7.18 13.77
N ILE A 8 11.20 -7.44 13.98
CA ILE A 8 10.54 -8.67 13.52
C ILE A 8 9.67 -8.38 12.29
N GLY A 9 10.00 -9.04 11.19
CA GLY A 9 9.42 -8.83 9.87
C GLY A 9 10.27 -7.88 9.03
N LEU A 10 10.97 -8.43 8.04
CA LEU A 10 11.86 -7.68 7.13
C LEU A 10 11.27 -7.59 5.71
N GLY A 11 9.96 -7.48 5.63
CA GLY A 11 9.24 -7.25 4.38
C GLY A 11 9.42 -5.84 3.80
N LYS A 12 8.55 -5.47 2.85
CA LYS A 12 8.60 -4.21 2.09
C LYS A 12 8.56 -2.93 2.94
N LEU A 13 8.06 -2.99 4.18
CA LEU A 13 8.06 -1.87 5.13
C LEU A 13 9.09 -2.08 6.24
N GLY A 14 9.21 -3.31 6.76
CA GLY A 14 10.06 -3.59 7.90
C GLY A 14 11.55 -3.50 7.62
N LEU A 15 12.02 -3.98 6.46
CA LEU A 15 13.43 -3.83 6.09
C LEU A 15 13.82 -2.36 5.93
N PRO A 16 13.08 -1.49 5.21
CA PRO A 16 13.36 -0.07 5.17
C PRO A 16 13.41 0.59 6.55
N LEU A 17 12.40 0.37 7.40
CA LEU A 17 12.34 0.99 8.72
C LEU A 17 13.48 0.52 9.64
N SER A 18 13.75 -0.79 9.69
CA SER A 18 14.86 -1.34 10.47
C SER A 18 16.22 -0.81 10.01
N THR A 19 16.39 -0.65 8.70
CA THR A 19 17.58 -0.06 8.08
C THR A 19 17.77 1.40 8.48
N LEU A 20 16.69 2.19 8.57
CA LEU A 20 16.76 3.59 8.99
C LEU A 20 17.16 3.71 10.47
N PHE A 21 16.69 2.86 11.36
CA PHE A 21 17.20 2.81 12.74
C PHE A 21 18.71 2.55 12.77
N ALA A 22 19.18 1.53 12.03
CA ALA A 22 20.60 1.18 11.98
C ALA A 22 21.45 2.29 11.36
N LYS A 23 21.03 2.89 10.25
CA LYS A 23 21.65 4.03 9.59
C LYS A 23 21.82 5.21 10.56
N ASN A 24 20.84 5.45 11.42
CA ASN A 24 20.84 6.55 12.39
C ASN A 24 21.46 6.17 13.75
N GLY A 25 22.16 5.04 13.81
CA GLY A 25 23.03 4.72 14.93
C GLY A 25 22.48 3.72 15.93
N VAL A 26 21.26 3.21 15.77
CA VAL A 26 20.67 2.20 16.63
C VAL A 26 20.97 0.81 16.06
N PRO A 27 21.76 -0.05 16.71
CA PRO A 27 22.01 -1.42 16.24
C PRO A 27 20.72 -2.24 16.19
N VAL A 28 20.58 -3.05 15.15
CA VAL A 28 19.36 -3.84 14.89
C VAL A 28 19.67 -5.32 14.72
N LEU A 29 18.94 -6.17 15.44
CA LEU A 29 18.82 -7.60 15.17
C LEU A 29 17.52 -7.81 14.35
N GLY A 30 17.65 -7.97 13.04
CA GLY A 30 16.53 -8.20 12.13
C GLY A 30 16.14 -9.68 12.08
N ILE A 31 14.85 -9.96 12.23
CA ILE A 31 14.31 -11.33 12.28
C ILE A 31 13.23 -11.48 11.21
N ASP A 32 13.35 -12.53 10.39
CA ASP A 32 12.33 -12.92 9.43
C ASP A 32 12.30 -14.45 9.27
N THR A 33 11.13 -15.02 9.08
CA THR A 33 10.96 -16.47 8.85
C THR A 33 11.41 -16.92 7.46
N ASN A 34 11.55 -15.98 6.52
CA ASN A 34 11.98 -16.24 5.15
C ASN A 34 13.50 -16.44 5.08
N LYS A 35 13.94 -17.71 5.13
CA LYS A 35 15.35 -18.09 5.05
C LYS A 35 16.07 -17.53 3.82
N LYS A 36 15.38 -17.49 2.66
CA LYS A 36 15.97 -16.94 1.42
C LYS A 36 16.26 -15.45 1.56
N LEU A 37 15.35 -14.70 2.15
CA LEU A 37 15.53 -13.28 2.44
C LEU A 37 16.73 -13.07 3.39
N ILE A 38 16.75 -13.79 4.50
CA ILE A 38 17.83 -13.69 5.50
C ILE A 38 19.19 -14.00 4.87
N ASN A 39 19.32 -15.08 4.10
CA ASN A 39 20.58 -15.41 3.41
C ASN A 39 20.99 -14.28 2.44
N THR A 40 20.05 -13.77 1.63
CA THR A 40 20.33 -12.65 0.72
C THR A 40 20.87 -11.41 1.45
N LEU A 41 20.29 -11.09 2.63
CA LEU A 41 20.71 -9.93 3.43
C LEU A 41 22.05 -10.17 4.12
N GLN A 42 22.35 -11.40 4.59
CA GLN A 42 23.63 -11.78 5.18
C GLN A 42 24.79 -11.74 4.15
N ASP A 43 24.51 -12.17 2.92
CA ASP A 43 25.49 -12.20 1.83
C ASP A 43 25.74 -10.80 1.24
N ASN A 44 24.98 -9.80 1.63
CA ASN A 44 25.07 -8.40 1.18
C ASN A 44 25.07 -8.22 -0.36
N MET A 45 24.38 -9.13 -1.08
CA MET A 45 24.50 -9.21 -2.53
C MET A 45 23.47 -8.39 -3.31
N PHE A 46 22.27 -8.14 -2.75
CA PHE A 46 21.17 -7.42 -3.46
C PHE A 46 20.13 -6.83 -2.50
N THR A 47 19.48 -5.74 -2.93
CA THR A 47 18.19 -5.35 -2.34
C THR A 47 17.14 -6.40 -2.73
N PRO A 48 16.44 -7.00 -1.77
CA PRO A 48 15.53 -8.14 -2.04
C PRO A 48 14.26 -7.73 -2.82
N PHE A 49 14.00 -6.43 -2.93
CA PHE A 49 12.88 -5.84 -3.68
C PHE A 49 13.20 -4.38 -4.00
N PHE A 50 12.48 -3.85 -4.99
CA PHE A 50 12.62 -2.43 -5.34
C PHE A 50 11.96 -1.53 -4.29
N GLU A 51 12.76 -0.64 -3.69
CA GLU A 51 12.32 0.51 -2.91
C GLU A 51 13.38 1.62 -3.06
N LYS A 52 12.94 2.81 -3.46
CA LYS A 52 13.84 3.94 -3.72
C LYS A 52 14.65 4.30 -2.48
N GLY A 53 15.97 4.32 -2.61
CA GLY A 53 16.88 4.68 -1.51
C GLY A 53 17.27 3.53 -0.57
N LEU A 54 16.64 2.35 -0.65
CA LEU A 54 16.90 1.22 0.25
C LEU A 54 18.34 0.71 0.12
N GLY A 55 18.86 0.51 -1.08
CA GLY A 55 20.22 0.02 -1.28
C GLY A 55 21.25 0.91 -0.60
N ARG A 56 21.20 2.23 -0.85
CA ARG A 56 22.08 3.19 -0.19
C ARG A 56 21.95 3.18 1.34
N SER A 57 20.73 3.02 1.83
CA SER A 57 20.49 2.99 3.28
C SER A 57 21.04 1.72 3.91
N LEU A 58 20.95 0.55 3.23
CA LEU A 58 21.55 -0.71 3.67
C LEU A 58 23.08 -0.61 3.73
N ASP A 59 23.73 -0.02 2.72
CA ASP A 59 25.17 0.20 2.72
C ASP A 59 25.62 1.02 3.94
N LEU A 60 24.88 2.08 4.27
CA LEU A 60 25.18 2.94 5.43
C LEU A 60 24.91 2.25 6.78
N ALA A 61 23.97 1.32 6.81
CA ALA A 61 23.54 0.58 7.99
C ALA A 61 24.34 -0.70 8.23
N TYR A 62 25.17 -1.15 7.29
CA TYR A 62 25.78 -2.47 7.23
C TYR A 62 26.38 -2.96 8.56
N ASN A 63 27.23 -2.17 9.18
CA ASN A 63 27.91 -2.55 10.43
C ASN A 63 27.02 -2.55 11.68
N LYS A 64 25.72 -2.21 11.54
CA LYS A 64 24.75 -2.12 12.63
C LYS A 64 23.53 -3.00 12.43
N MET A 65 23.53 -3.81 11.37
CA MET A 65 22.47 -4.76 11.07
C MET A 65 23.00 -6.19 11.23
N GLU A 66 22.26 -7.00 11.96
CA GLU A 66 22.42 -8.45 12.02
C GLU A 66 21.13 -9.10 11.62
N TYR A 67 21.17 -10.26 10.96
CA TYR A 67 19.99 -10.93 10.43
C TYR A 67 19.92 -12.38 10.88
N THR A 68 18.74 -12.85 11.28
CA THR A 68 18.53 -14.23 11.74
C THR A 68 17.09 -14.69 11.48
N THR A 69 16.89 -16.01 11.49
CA THR A 69 15.55 -16.61 11.51
C THR A 69 15.13 -17.04 12.91
N SER A 70 16.01 -16.92 13.93
CA SER A 70 15.78 -17.38 15.29
C SER A 70 15.47 -16.23 16.25
N TYR A 71 14.66 -16.52 17.27
CA TYR A 71 14.34 -15.60 18.37
C TYR A 71 15.25 -15.77 19.60
N ASP A 72 16.12 -16.77 19.61
CA ASP A 72 16.95 -17.18 20.77
C ASP A 72 17.82 -16.07 21.36
N ARG A 73 18.30 -15.15 20.51
CA ARG A 73 19.17 -14.04 20.91
C ARG A 73 18.41 -12.77 21.34
N VAL A 74 17.10 -12.69 21.07
CA VAL A 74 16.33 -11.45 21.25
C VAL A 74 16.40 -10.93 22.67
N MET A 75 16.10 -11.77 23.63
CA MET A 75 15.97 -11.33 25.04
C MET A 75 17.31 -11.02 25.71
N ASP A 76 18.38 -11.64 25.26
CA ASP A 76 19.73 -11.38 25.80
C ASP A 76 20.37 -10.14 25.21
N GLU A 77 20.05 -9.80 23.95
CA GLU A 77 20.72 -8.73 23.23
C GLU A 77 19.92 -7.42 23.10
N THR A 78 18.58 -7.47 23.27
CA THR A 78 17.72 -6.32 22.99
C THR A 78 16.70 -6.04 24.09
N ASP A 79 16.44 -4.78 24.38
CA ASP A 79 15.43 -4.35 25.37
C ASP A 79 14.10 -3.96 24.74
N VAL A 80 14.07 -3.83 23.41
CA VAL A 80 12.91 -3.42 22.62
C VAL A 80 12.77 -4.35 21.43
N SER A 81 11.55 -4.83 21.19
CA SER A 81 11.17 -5.54 19.97
C SER A 81 10.15 -4.73 19.17
N VAL A 82 10.52 -4.37 17.93
CA VAL A 82 9.61 -3.74 16.96
C VAL A 82 9.02 -4.83 16.07
N ILE A 83 7.70 -4.89 16.00
CA ILE A 83 6.96 -5.92 15.26
C ILE A 83 6.25 -5.28 14.08
N LEU A 84 6.64 -5.66 12.85
CA LEU A 84 6.04 -5.18 11.61
C LEU A 84 5.86 -6.35 10.64
N VAL A 85 4.80 -7.10 10.83
CA VAL A 85 4.43 -8.28 10.07
C VAL A 85 3.08 -8.13 9.38
N ASN A 86 2.78 -9.01 8.44
CA ASN A 86 1.52 -8.98 7.70
C ASN A 86 0.32 -9.23 8.63
N THR A 87 -0.74 -8.46 8.44
CA THR A 87 -2.04 -8.59 9.13
C THR A 87 -3.17 -8.87 8.14
N GLN A 88 -2.91 -9.73 7.16
CA GLN A 88 -3.87 -10.13 6.15
C GLN A 88 -3.80 -11.63 5.89
N ILE A 89 -4.97 -12.28 5.85
CA ILE A 89 -5.14 -13.66 5.37
C ILE A 89 -6.17 -13.61 4.23
N GLY A 90 -5.77 -14.01 3.01
CA GLY A 90 -6.58 -13.82 1.82
C GLY A 90 -6.88 -12.33 1.57
N ASP A 91 -8.15 -11.97 1.55
CA ASP A 91 -8.63 -10.59 1.37
C ASP A 91 -9.10 -9.93 2.68
N SER A 92 -8.99 -10.66 3.79
CA SER A 92 -9.48 -10.23 5.10
C SER A 92 -8.35 -9.82 6.03
N TYR A 93 -8.68 -8.95 6.98
CA TYR A 93 -7.80 -8.62 8.09
C TYR A 93 -7.64 -9.82 9.05
N SER A 94 -6.42 -10.02 9.55
CA SER A 94 -6.12 -11.01 10.61
C SER A 94 -4.88 -10.61 11.39
N SER A 95 -4.95 -10.70 12.72
CA SER A 95 -3.81 -10.51 13.63
C SER A 95 -3.03 -11.81 13.94
N GLU A 96 -3.38 -12.91 13.33
CA GLU A 96 -2.80 -14.24 13.67
C GLU A 96 -1.27 -14.28 13.58
N VAL A 97 -0.68 -13.63 12.57
CA VAL A 97 0.77 -13.57 12.42
C VAL A 97 1.40 -12.75 13.56
N VAL A 98 0.78 -11.63 13.97
CA VAL A 98 1.21 -10.83 15.13
C VAL A 98 1.17 -11.66 16.41
N GLU A 99 0.07 -12.40 16.62
CA GLU A 99 -0.07 -13.29 17.79
C GLU A 99 1.02 -14.36 17.84
N ASN A 100 1.35 -14.96 16.71
CA ASN A 100 2.39 -15.98 16.65
C ASN A 100 3.77 -15.40 16.96
N VAL A 101 4.11 -14.21 16.42
CA VAL A 101 5.34 -13.48 16.77
C VAL A 101 5.40 -13.18 18.28
N ILE A 102 4.29 -12.71 18.87
CA ILE A 102 4.24 -12.43 20.31
C ILE A 102 4.41 -13.72 21.12
N LYS A 103 3.83 -14.84 20.70
CA LYS A 103 4.04 -16.15 21.37
C LYS A 103 5.52 -16.57 21.36
N ASP A 104 6.18 -16.41 20.21
CA ASP A 104 7.61 -16.75 20.08
C ASP A 104 8.47 -15.83 20.97
N LEU A 105 8.22 -14.53 20.98
CA LEU A 105 8.91 -13.59 21.88
C LEU A 105 8.64 -13.88 23.36
N CYS A 106 7.41 -14.23 23.74
CA CYS A 106 7.07 -14.62 25.11
C CYS A 106 7.80 -15.89 25.55
N ALA A 107 7.94 -16.87 24.65
CA ALA A 107 8.66 -18.10 24.95
C ALA A 107 10.12 -17.84 25.31
N GLU A 108 10.78 -16.91 24.60
CA GLU A 108 12.14 -16.48 24.91
C GLU A 108 12.19 -15.61 26.18
N LEU A 109 11.19 -14.74 26.40
CA LEU A 109 11.10 -13.88 27.57
C LEU A 109 10.99 -14.68 28.88
N VAL A 110 10.26 -15.79 28.87
CA VAL A 110 10.13 -16.74 30.02
C VAL A 110 11.46 -17.41 30.35
N LYS A 111 12.24 -17.80 29.34
CA LYS A 111 13.56 -18.42 29.52
C LYS A 111 14.63 -17.43 30.02
N SER A 112 14.43 -16.14 29.75
CA SER A 112 15.42 -15.10 30.04
C SER A 112 15.39 -14.66 31.52
N ARG A 113 16.50 -14.04 31.98
CA ARG A 113 16.57 -13.35 33.28
C ARG A 113 16.14 -11.88 33.21
N LYS A 114 15.67 -11.44 32.04
CA LYS A 114 15.29 -10.06 31.80
C LYS A 114 14.09 -9.67 32.69
N ARG A 115 14.20 -8.50 33.34
CA ARG A 115 13.13 -8.00 34.23
C ARG A 115 12.05 -7.24 33.48
N TYR A 116 12.39 -6.65 32.35
CA TYR A 116 11.46 -5.81 31.55
C TYR A 116 11.82 -5.90 30.07
N HIS A 117 10.82 -5.93 29.21
CA HIS A 117 10.98 -5.86 27.76
C HIS A 117 9.87 -4.97 27.16
N LEU A 118 10.20 -4.11 26.18
CA LEU A 118 9.25 -3.25 25.50
C LEU A 118 8.86 -3.86 24.15
N PHE A 119 7.57 -4.12 23.97
CA PHE A 119 6.99 -4.49 22.67
C PHE A 119 6.49 -3.24 21.98
N ILE A 120 6.92 -3.02 20.74
CA ILE A 120 6.41 -1.96 19.87
C ILE A 120 5.77 -2.63 18.65
N LEU A 121 4.46 -2.46 18.47
CA LEU A 121 3.73 -2.97 17.32
C LEU A 121 3.59 -1.84 16.29
N SER A 122 3.98 -2.10 15.04
CA SER A 122 3.77 -1.18 13.90
C SER A 122 2.77 -1.74 12.88
N SER A 123 2.50 -3.06 12.91
CA SER A 123 1.46 -3.66 12.06
C SER A 123 0.08 -3.10 12.37
N THR A 124 -0.74 -2.86 11.35
CA THR A 124 -2.13 -2.42 11.53
C THR A 124 -2.94 -3.44 12.31
N VAL A 125 -3.62 -2.99 13.36
CA VAL A 125 -4.57 -3.77 14.17
C VAL A 125 -5.88 -3.00 14.31
N MET A 126 -6.98 -3.70 14.63
CA MET A 126 -8.27 -3.07 14.87
C MET A 126 -8.34 -2.49 16.29
N PRO A 127 -9.10 -1.39 16.48
CA PRO A 127 -9.16 -0.70 17.76
C PRO A 127 -9.58 -1.61 18.92
N GLY A 128 -8.84 -1.53 20.03
CA GLY A 128 -9.02 -2.36 21.21
C GLY A 128 -8.33 -3.71 21.16
N GLU A 129 -7.76 -4.13 20.06
CA GLU A 129 -7.16 -5.46 19.90
C GLU A 129 -5.90 -5.62 20.76
N ILE A 130 -5.09 -4.59 20.86
CA ILE A 130 -3.90 -4.62 21.73
C ILE A 130 -4.32 -4.83 23.18
N ARG A 131 -5.24 -4.02 23.68
CA ARG A 131 -5.68 -4.07 25.08
C ARG A 131 -6.44 -5.34 25.43
N ASN A 132 -7.33 -5.79 24.56
CA ASN A 132 -8.26 -6.87 24.88
C ASN A 132 -7.74 -8.26 24.49
N LYS A 133 -6.69 -8.33 23.65
CA LYS A 133 -6.19 -9.61 23.14
C LYS A 133 -4.68 -9.78 23.34
N LEU A 134 -3.86 -8.86 22.84
CA LEU A 134 -2.41 -9.05 22.81
C LEU A 134 -1.78 -8.91 24.19
N ILE A 135 -2.14 -7.88 24.96
CA ILE A 135 -1.64 -7.69 26.35
C ILE A 135 -2.03 -8.86 27.25
N PRO A 136 -3.31 -9.28 27.35
CA PRO A 136 -3.69 -10.44 28.16
C PRO A 136 -3.00 -11.74 27.75
N MET A 137 -2.70 -11.90 26.45
CA MET A 137 -1.94 -13.05 25.95
C MET A 137 -0.50 -13.02 26.47
N ILE A 138 0.18 -11.87 26.46
CA ILE A 138 1.54 -11.74 27.01
C ILE A 138 1.54 -12.03 28.52
N GLU A 139 0.62 -11.42 29.28
CA GLU A 139 0.47 -11.65 30.73
C GLU A 139 0.30 -13.13 31.05
N LYS A 140 -0.61 -13.81 30.34
CA LYS A 140 -0.87 -15.24 30.51
C LYS A 140 0.32 -16.13 30.15
N LEU A 141 1.05 -15.81 29.09
CA LEU A 141 2.19 -16.62 28.62
C LEU A 141 3.45 -16.44 29.46
N THR A 142 3.64 -15.25 30.06
CA THR A 142 4.88 -14.91 30.75
C THR A 142 4.77 -14.83 32.27
N ASP A 143 3.55 -14.85 32.81
CA ASP A 143 3.25 -14.56 34.23
C ASP A 143 3.80 -13.20 34.68
N ARG A 144 3.75 -12.21 33.79
CA ARG A 144 4.26 -10.85 34.03
C ARG A 144 3.14 -9.83 33.88
N GLU A 145 3.16 -8.79 34.71
CA GLU A 145 2.20 -7.68 34.67
C GLU A 145 2.65 -6.59 33.68
N LEU A 146 1.67 -6.05 32.95
CA LEU A 146 1.87 -4.87 32.12
C LEU A 146 2.47 -3.71 32.94
N ASN A 147 3.38 -2.95 32.34
CA ASN A 147 4.09 -1.79 32.92
C ASN A 147 5.06 -2.13 34.07
N ARG A 148 5.13 -3.41 34.48
CA ARG A 148 6.10 -3.91 35.46
C ARG A 148 7.11 -4.88 34.84
N GLY A 149 6.63 -5.95 34.23
CA GLY A 149 7.44 -6.97 33.58
C GLY A 149 7.62 -6.76 32.07
N PHE A 150 6.75 -6.00 31.45
CA PHE A 150 6.83 -5.56 30.05
C PHE A 150 6.06 -4.26 29.84
N GLY A 151 6.39 -3.56 28.75
CA GLY A 151 5.62 -2.43 28.24
C GLY A 151 5.10 -2.70 26.83
N PHE A 152 4.09 -1.95 26.41
CA PHE A 152 3.55 -2.06 25.07
C PHE A 152 3.33 -0.68 24.44
N CYS A 153 3.81 -0.51 23.21
CA CYS A 153 3.51 0.66 22.39
C CYS A 153 2.97 0.24 21.02
N TYR A 154 2.19 1.12 20.45
CA TYR A 154 1.70 1.05 19.08
C TYR A 154 2.19 2.27 18.29
N VAL A 155 2.95 2.03 17.22
CA VAL A 155 3.43 3.08 16.31
C VAL A 155 3.03 2.70 14.89
N PRO A 156 1.85 3.09 14.44
CA PRO A 156 1.35 2.74 13.12
C PRO A 156 2.17 3.38 12.01
N ASP A 157 2.50 2.61 10.98
CA ASP A 157 3.17 3.13 9.80
C ASP A 157 2.21 3.95 8.93
N ILE A 158 2.63 5.18 8.58
CA ILE A 158 1.91 6.11 7.71
C ILE A 158 2.79 6.36 6.48
N VAL A 159 3.01 5.31 5.69
CA VAL A 159 3.93 5.33 4.55
C VAL A 159 3.31 4.71 3.31
N LYS A 160 3.87 5.02 2.15
CA LYS A 160 3.43 4.54 0.84
C LYS A 160 4.52 3.67 0.22
N LEU A 161 4.18 2.47 -0.23
CA LEU A 161 5.10 1.62 -0.99
C LEU A 161 5.66 2.40 -2.20
N GLY A 162 6.97 2.26 -2.46
CA GLY A 162 7.69 3.00 -3.50
C GLY A 162 8.28 4.35 -3.04
N SER A 163 7.92 4.81 -1.82
CA SER A 163 8.50 5.99 -1.16
C SER A 163 8.69 5.78 0.35
N VAL A 164 8.84 4.53 0.78
CA VAL A 164 8.87 4.15 2.21
C VAL A 164 10.00 4.84 2.97
N ILE A 165 11.22 4.85 2.39
CA ILE A 165 12.38 5.54 2.99
C ILE A 165 12.12 7.03 3.15
N GLU A 166 11.64 7.69 2.08
CA GLU A 166 11.36 9.12 2.08
C GLU A 166 10.22 9.49 3.06
N ASP A 167 9.16 8.68 3.08
CA ASP A 167 8.01 8.90 3.99
C ASP A 167 8.39 8.72 5.47
N PHE A 168 9.33 7.81 5.81
CA PHE A 168 9.85 7.67 7.18
C PHE A 168 10.83 8.78 7.56
N GLU A 169 11.64 9.26 6.61
CA GLU A 169 12.57 10.36 6.86
C GLU A 169 11.86 11.73 6.90
N ASN A 170 10.71 11.87 6.23
CA ASN A 170 9.93 13.11 6.16
C ASN A 170 8.44 12.88 6.46
N PRO A 171 8.06 12.27 7.59
CA PRO A 171 6.66 12.03 7.89
C PRO A 171 5.94 13.35 8.23
N ASP A 172 4.65 13.43 7.87
CA ASP A 172 3.78 14.53 8.28
C ASP A 172 3.48 14.49 9.80
N VAL A 173 3.46 13.28 10.38
CA VAL A 173 3.20 13.03 11.81
C VAL A 173 3.76 11.67 12.22
N VAL A 174 4.21 11.56 13.46
CA VAL A 174 4.48 10.28 14.13
C VAL A 174 3.47 10.08 15.24
N ILE A 175 2.76 8.96 15.23
CA ILE A 175 1.78 8.60 16.26
C ILE A 175 2.39 7.54 17.19
N ILE A 176 2.33 7.77 18.49
CA ILE A 176 2.81 6.84 19.51
C ILE A 176 1.69 6.62 20.54
N GLY A 177 1.05 5.45 20.47
CA GLY A 177 0.19 4.95 21.52
C GLY A 177 1.00 4.14 22.54
N GLY A 178 0.73 4.27 23.82
CA GLY A 178 1.49 3.52 24.81
C GLY A 178 0.72 3.10 26.05
N SER A 179 1.22 2.05 26.70
CA SER A 179 0.63 1.51 27.92
C SER A 179 0.95 2.36 29.15
N ASP A 180 2.08 3.06 29.14
CA ASP A 180 2.52 3.97 30.19
C ASP A 180 3.51 5.03 29.67
N SER A 181 3.84 6.01 30.53
CA SER A 181 4.75 7.11 30.19
C SER A 181 6.19 6.63 29.92
N ARG A 182 6.67 5.55 30.57
CA ARG A 182 7.99 4.98 30.34
C ARG A 182 8.07 4.37 28.93
N SER A 183 7.10 3.56 28.57
CA SER A 183 7.01 2.93 27.24
C SER A 183 6.95 3.99 26.14
N ILE A 184 6.09 5.01 26.31
CA ILE A 184 5.96 6.16 25.39
C ILE A 184 7.30 6.90 25.26
N SER A 185 7.96 7.21 26.36
CA SER A 185 9.23 7.97 26.33
C SER A 185 10.34 7.18 25.63
N THR A 186 10.47 5.89 25.93
CA THR A 186 11.48 5.03 25.26
C THR A 186 11.20 4.93 23.75
N THR A 187 9.94 4.74 23.37
CA THR A 187 9.52 4.67 21.95
C THR A 187 9.73 6.01 21.25
N HIS A 188 9.39 7.13 21.90
CA HIS A 188 9.65 8.46 21.36
C HIS A 188 11.14 8.70 21.12
N ASP A 189 12.00 8.35 22.09
CA ASP A 189 13.46 8.54 21.96
C ASP A 189 14.06 7.68 20.84
N LEU A 190 13.47 6.52 20.58
CA LEU A 190 13.84 5.66 19.46
C LEU A 190 13.37 6.27 18.12
N TYR A 191 12.08 6.57 17.97
CA TYR A 191 11.52 7.00 16.69
C TYR A 191 11.96 8.41 16.28
N LYS A 192 12.27 9.31 17.20
CA LYS A 192 12.81 10.65 16.86
C LYS A 192 14.16 10.63 16.15
N THR A 193 14.84 9.48 16.11
CA THR A 193 16.14 9.33 15.41
C THR A 193 16.00 9.29 13.90
N ILE A 194 14.81 8.98 13.37
CA ILE A 194 14.60 8.75 11.93
C ILE A 194 14.23 10.02 11.17
N PRO A 195 13.21 10.81 11.56
CA PRO A 195 12.77 11.98 10.81
C PRO A 195 13.84 13.06 10.70
N VAL A 196 13.94 13.64 9.51
CA VAL A 196 14.84 14.78 9.24
C VAL A 196 14.10 16.12 9.21
N ASN A 197 12.76 16.11 9.10
CA ASN A 197 11.88 17.28 8.99
C ASN A 197 11.28 17.75 10.32
N ASN A 198 11.64 17.11 11.46
CA ASN A 198 11.12 17.42 12.79
C ASN A 198 9.56 17.47 12.87
N PRO A 199 8.87 16.39 12.54
CA PRO A 199 7.41 16.34 12.51
C PRO A 199 6.80 16.41 13.93
N PRO A 200 5.50 16.76 14.06
CA PRO A 200 4.80 16.57 15.32
C PRO A 200 4.78 15.09 15.72
N ILE A 201 5.10 14.81 16.99
CA ILE A 201 5.00 13.46 17.59
C ILE A 201 3.81 13.46 18.54
N CYS A 202 2.72 12.82 18.13
CA CYS A 202 1.49 12.70 18.89
C CYS A 202 1.56 11.52 19.84
N ARG A 203 1.51 11.79 21.17
CA ARG A 203 1.50 10.78 22.23
C ARG A 203 0.08 10.59 22.72
N MET A 204 -0.36 9.34 22.83
CA MET A 204 -1.74 9.01 23.16
C MET A 204 -1.86 7.62 23.78
N THR A 205 -3.07 7.19 24.13
CA THR A 205 -3.35 5.82 24.56
C THR A 205 -3.21 4.84 23.37
N LEU A 206 -3.12 3.55 23.67
CA LEU A 206 -3.07 2.51 22.63
C LEU A 206 -4.33 2.57 21.75
N GLU A 207 -5.48 2.68 22.37
CA GLU A 207 -6.79 2.69 21.72
C GLU A 207 -6.97 3.92 20.82
N GLU A 208 -6.50 5.10 21.25
CA GLU A 208 -6.52 6.32 20.44
C GLU A 208 -5.64 6.17 19.18
N ALA A 209 -4.45 5.56 19.32
CA ALA A 209 -3.55 5.36 18.21
C ALA A 209 -4.08 4.31 17.21
N GLU A 210 -4.71 3.23 17.70
CA GLU A 210 -5.39 2.24 16.85
C GLU A 210 -6.53 2.89 16.05
N ILE A 211 -7.39 3.70 16.69
CA ILE A 211 -8.47 4.43 16.00
C ILE A 211 -7.89 5.45 15.03
N ALA A 212 -6.87 6.21 15.43
CA ALA A 212 -6.24 7.21 14.57
C ALA A 212 -5.72 6.58 13.25
N LYS A 213 -5.09 5.41 13.32
CA LYS A 213 -4.56 4.70 12.15
C LYS A 213 -5.65 4.33 11.15
N VAL A 214 -6.71 3.67 11.60
CA VAL A 214 -7.77 3.20 10.68
C VAL A 214 -8.60 4.38 10.16
N THR A 215 -8.82 5.41 11.00
CA THR A 215 -9.52 6.64 10.62
C THR A 215 -8.76 7.41 9.54
N LEU A 216 -7.41 7.49 9.64
CA LEU A 216 -6.58 8.15 8.63
C LEU A 216 -6.80 7.50 7.25
N ASN A 217 -6.67 6.17 7.15
CA ASN A 217 -6.87 5.46 5.89
C ASN A 217 -8.30 5.64 5.38
N ALA A 218 -9.31 5.54 6.25
CA ALA A 218 -10.72 5.75 5.93
C ALA A 218 -11.00 7.16 5.37
N TYR A 219 -10.36 8.19 5.93
CA TYR A 219 -10.50 9.56 5.44
C TYR A 219 -9.84 9.76 4.07
N LEU A 220 -8.66 9.16 3.84
CA LEU A 220 -7.97 9.25 2.56
C LEU A 220 -8.79 8.60 1.42
N VAL A 221 -9.35 7.42 1.63
CA VAL A 221 -10.20 6.77 0.62
C VAL A 221 -11.49 7.53 0.35
N ASN A 222 -12.03 8.21 1.37
CA ASN A 222 -13.18 9.09 1.18
C ASN A 222 -12.84 10.27 0.26
N LYS A 223 -11.66 10.89 0.39
CA LYS A 223 -11.20 11.93 -0.55
C LYS A 223 -11.08 11.41 -1.98
N ILE A 224 -10.52 10.20 -2.17
CA ILE A 224 -10.40 9.58 -3.49
C ILE A 224 -11.79 9.33 -4.11
N SER A 225 -12.70 8.70 -3.36
CA SER A 225 -14.06 8.42 -3.85
C SER A 225 -14.83 9.71 -4.13
N PHE A 226 -14.66 10.75 -3.31
CA PHE A 226 -15.24 12.06 -3.58
C PHE A 226 -14.71 12.67 -4.87
N ALA A 227 -13.38 12.63 -5.10
CA ALA A 227 -12.78 13.12 -6.33
C ALA A 227 -13.26 12.34 -7.56
N ASN A 228 -13.45 11.03 -7.43
CA ASN A 228 -14.02 10.19 -8.50
C ASN A 228 -15.48 10.53 -8.78
N PHE A 229 -16.28 10.76 -7.75
CA PHE A 229 -17.65 11.25 -7.93
C PHE A 229 -17.68 12.59 -8.68
N VAL A 230 -16.83 13.54 -8.32
CA VAL A 230 -16.71 14.84 -9.04
C VAL A 230 -16.23 14.62 -10.48
N SER A 231 -15.28 13.70 -10.70
CA SER A 231 -14.81 13.32 -12.03
C SER A 231 -15.97 12.85 -12.93
N ASN A 232 -16.82 11.99 -12.39
CA ASN A 232 -17.98 11.47 -13.10
C ASN A 232 -18.99 12.57 -13.46
N LEU A 233 -19.18 13.55 -12.57
CA LEU A 233 -20.02 14.74 -12.88
C LEU A 233 -19.40 15.59 -13.98
N CYS A 234 -18.08 15.81 -13.97
CA CYS A 234 -17.38 16.62 -14.98
C CYS A 234 -17.55 16.03 -16.39
N GLU A 235 -17.61 14.71 -16.53
CA GLU A 235 -17.88 14.06 -17.83
C GLU A 235 -19.30 14.29 -18.35
N SER A 236 -20.22 14.76 -17.52
CA SER A 236 -21.63 15.04 -17.89
C SER A 236 -21.89 16.53 -18.17
N VAL A 237 -20.90 17.39 -17.95
CA VAL A 237 -21.02 18.84 -18.14
C VAL A 237 -20.02 19.34 -19.17
N ASP A 238 -20.47 20.09 -20.18
CA ASP A 238 -19.61 20.60 -21.25
C ASP A 238 -18.57 21.59 -20.72
N ASN A 239 -17.37 21.56 -21.27
CA ASN A 239 -16.25 22.46 -20.95
C ASN A 239 -15.76 22.38 -19.49
N VAL A 240 -15.89 21.22 -18.85
CA VAL A 240 -15.42 21.01 -17.48
C VAL A 240 -14.34 19.94 -17.48
N ASN A 241 -13.21 20.27 -16.82
CA ASN A 241 -12.11 19.36 -16.53
C ASN A 241 -11.99 19.18 -15.01
N VAL A 242 -11.99 17.95 -14.53
CA VAL A 242 -11.94 17.62 -13.11
C VAL A 242 -10.70 18.14 -12.42
N ASP A 243 -9.53 18.16 -13.10
CA ASP A 243 -8.28 18.63 -12.49
C ASP A 243 -8.37 20.14 -12.16
N ASN A 244 -9.02 20.96 -13.02
CA ASN A 244 -9.25 22.36 -12.71
C ASN A 244 -10.16 22.54 -11.49
N VAL A 245 -11.23 21.75 -11.39
CA VAL A 245 -12.17 21.77 -10.26
C VAL A 245 -11.48 21.36 -8.97
N THR A 246 -10.81 20.19 -8.98
CA THR A 246 -10.18 19.66 -7.77
C THR A 246 -8.95 20.46 -7.34
N ASN A 247 -8.20 21.04 -8.28
CA ASN A 247 -7.12 21.97 -7.97
C ASN A 247 -7.67 23.24 -7.31
N ALA A 248 -8.74 23.83 -7.86
CA ALA A 248 -9.33 25.03 -7.29
C ALA A 248 -9.77 24.85 -5.83
N ILE A 249 -10.51 23.77 -5.53
CA ILE A 249 -10.91 23.50 -4.15
C ILE A 249 -9.75 23.04 -3.28
N GLY A 250 -8.72 22.41 -3.86
CA GLY A 250 -7.50 21.97 -3.17
C GLY A 250 -6.66 23.12 -2.61
N TYR A 251 -6.72 24.33 -3.20
CA TYR A 251 -6.09 25.53 -2.64
C TYR A 251 -6.73 25.98 -1.32
N HIS A 252 -7.95 25.56 -1.02
CA HIS A 252 -8.56 25.81 0.27
C HIS A 252 -7.87 24.93 1.33
N LYS A 253 -7.08 25.56 2.21
CA LYS A 253 -6.20 24.85 3.18
C LYS A 253 -6.87 23.69 3.94
N PRO A 254 -8.12 23.82 4.44
CA PRO A 254 -8.82 22.73 5.11
C PRO A 254 -9.07 21.49 4.24
N ILE A 255 -9.09 21.63 2.92
CA ILE A 255 -9.27 20.53 1.97
C ILE A 255 -7.91 19.95 1.53
N GLY A 256 -7.01 20.79 1.01
CA GLY A 256 -5.71 20.41 0.50
C GLY A 256 -5.77 19.53 -0.76
N HIS A 257 -4.69 19.51 -1.54
CA HIS A 257 -4.61 18.79 -2.82
C HIS A 257 -4.44 17.28 -2.72
N GLN A 258 -3.87 16.80 -1.61
CA GLN A 258 -3.50 15.39 -1.45
C GLN A 258 -4.73 14.48 -1.52
N PHE A 259 -4.63 13.40 -2.34
CA PHE A 259 -5.69 12.41 -2.56
C PHE A 259 -6.98 12.97 -3.18
N LEU A 260 -6.92 14.15 -3.82
CA LEU A 260 -8.06 14.84 -4.42
C LEU A 260 -7.92 14.88 -5.96
N LYS A 261 -7.64 13.75 -6.58
CA LYS A 261 -7.54 13.61 -8.04
C LYS A 261 -8.50 12.54 -8.53
N GLY A 262 -9.43 12.90 -9.41
CA GLY A 262 -10.36 11.97 -10.03
C GLY A 262 -9.67 11.13 -11.12
N GLY A 263 -10.12 9.89 -11.27
CA GLY A 263 -9.58 8.92 -12.22
C GLY A 263 -10.07 7.52 -11.89
N LEU A 264 -9.16 6.56 -11.70
CA LEU A 264 -9.53 5.21 -11.31
C LEU A 264 -9.78 5.09 -9.79
N GLY A 265 -10.45 4.01 -9.40
CA GLY A 265 -10.67 3.68 -7.99
C GLY A 265 -9.37 3.39 -7.24
N PHE A 266 -9.46 3.39 -5.90
CA PHE A 266 -8.34 2.99 -5.08
C PHE A 266 -8.19 1.46 -5.02
N GLY A 267 -6.94 1.01 -4.90
CA GLY A 267 -6.54 -0.39 -4.77
C GLY A 267 -5.44 -0.56 -3.73
N GLY A 268 -4.64 -1.62 -3.92
CA GLY A 268 -3.55 -1.97 -3.01
C GLY A 268 -3.99 -2.83 -1.84
N THR A 269 -3.04 -3.16 -0.98
CA THR A 269 -3.26 -4.09 0.14
C THR A 269 -3.95 -3.45 1.34
N CYS A 270 -3.78 -2.13 1.56
CA CYS A 270 -4.20 -1.47 2.79
C CYS A 270 -5.60 -0.85 2.67
N PHE A 271 -5.82 0.04 1.70
CA PHE A 271 -7.04 0.83 1.62
C PHE A 271 -8.33 -0.01 1.55
N PRO A 272 -8.47 -0.98 0.63
CA PRO A 272 -9.68 -1.80 0.60
C PRO A 272 -9.86 -2.66 1.85
N ARG A 273 -8.77 -3.28 2.34
CA ARG A 273 -8.79 -4.12 3.54
C ARG A 273 -9.20 -3.33 4.79
N ASP A 274 -8.52 -2.22 5.05
CA ASP A 274 -8.73 -1.42 6.27
C ASP A 274 -10.11 -0.76 6.26
N THR A 275 -10.60 -0.32 5.11
CA THR A 275 -11.95 0.23 4.96
C THR A 275 -13.02 -0.81 5.33
N ARG A 276 -12.94 -2.02 4.75
CA ARG A 276 -13.89 -3.10 5.03
C ARG A 276 -13.81 -3.57 6.49
N ALA A 277 -12.57 -3.70 7.03
CA ALA A 277 -12.37 -4.06 8.43
C ALA A 277 -12.92 -2.99 9.38
N PHE A 278 -12.81 -1.71 9.05
CA PHE A 278 -13.33 -0.62 9.87
C PHE A 278 -14.86 -0.53 9.80
N ILE A 279 -15.47 -0.82 8.65
CA ILE A 279 -16.93 -0.95 8.50
C ILE A 279 -17.45 -2.08 9.40
N ASP A 280 -16.82 -3.27 9.35
CA ASP A 280 -17.18 -4.43 10.17
C ASP A 280 -17.00 -4.14 11.68
N PHE A 281 -15.87 -3.54 12.06
CA PHE A 281 -15.61 -3.11 13.43
C PHE A 281 -16.67 -2.12 13.94
N SER A 282 -17.03 -1.10 13.16
CA SER A 282 -18.06 -0.12 13.52
C SER A 282 -19.42 -0.80 13.73
N SER A 283 -19.77 -1.73 12.84
CA SER A 283 -21.01 -2.49 12.92
C SER A 283 -21.09 -3.34 14.19
N LYS A 284 -19.99 -4.00 14.60
CA LYS A 284 -19.91 -4.78 15.84
C LYS A 284 -20.12 -3.92 17.10
N LEU A 285 -19.81 -2.64 17.02
CA LEU A 285 -20.07 -1.66 18.08
C LEU A 285 -21.46 -1.02 18.00
N GLY A 286 -22.31 -1.44 17.07
CA GLY A 286 -23.66 -0.89 16.87
C GLY A 286 -23.68 0.43 16.09
N HIS A 287 -22.58 0.85 15.47
CA HIS A 287 -22.50 2.05 14.64
C HIS A 287 -22.58 1.70 13.16
N HIS A 288 -23.55 2.27 12.45
CA HIS A 288 -23.68 2.11 11.01
C HIS A 288 -22.71 3.06 10.28
N ALA A 289 -21.68 2.50 9.65
CA ALA A 289 -20.64 3.26 8.93
C ALA A 289 -21.11 3.73 7.54
N SER A 290 -22.25 4.42 7.43
CA SER A 290 -22.94 4.77 6.18
C SER A 290 -22.03 5.43 5.16
N HIS A 291 -21.20 6.39 5.59
CA HIS A 291 -20.33 7.12 4.67
C HIS A 291 -19.16 6.24 4.15
N LEU A 292 -18.62 5.33 4.97
CA LEU A 292 -17.59 4.40 4.51
C LEU A 292 -18.15 3.34 3.56
N ILE A 293 -19.37 2.87 3.82
CA ILE A 293 -20.10 1.98 2.92
C ILE A 293 -20.33 2.66 1.56
N ALA A 294 -20.76 3.93 1.57
CA ALA A 294 -20.90 4.72 0.35
C ALA A 294 -19.55 4.94 -0.37
N THR A 295 -18.49 5.21 0.39
CA THR A 295 -17.12 5.38 -0.15
C THR A 295 -16.62 4.11 -0.86
N ASP A 296 -16.79 2.94 -0.25
CA ASP A 296 -16.44 1.65 -0.86
C ASP A 296 -17.35 1.32 -2.05
N GLY A 297 -18.65 1.67 -1.96
CA GLY A 297 -19.62 1.58 -3.05
C GLY A 297 -19.19 2.38 -4.28
N ILE A 298 -18.86 3.66 -4.13
CA ILE A 298 -18.36 4.54 -5.21
C ILE A 298 -17.08 3.95 -5.82
N ASN A 299 -16.18 3.39 -5.00
CA ASN A 299 -14.98 2.74 -5.52
C ASN A 299 -15.28 1.52 -6.40
N ASN A 300 -16.25 0.70 -5.99
CA ASN A 300 -16.66 -0.47 -6.78
C ASN A 300 -17.40 -0.05 -8.06
N GLU A 301 -18.26 0.97 -8.00
CA GLU A 301 -18.92 1.56 -9.17
C GLU A 301 -17.89 2.10 -10.18
N GLN A 302 -16.80 2.69 -9.71
CA GLN A 302 -15.74 3.20 -10.59
C GLN A 302 -15.05 2.10 -11.41
N HIS A 303 -14.87 0.91 -10.84
CA HIS A 303 -14.34 -0.25 -11.59
C HIS A 303 -15.33 -0.73 -12.65
N GLN A 304 -16.59 -0.83 -12.30
CA GLN A 304 -17.65 -1.23 -13.23
C GLN A 304 -17.80 -0.23 -14.38
N ARG A 305 -17.77 1.05 -14.06
CA ARG A 305 -17.88 2.15 -15.03
C ARG A 305 -16.73 2.15 -16.03
N LEU A 306 -15.49 1.88 -15.59
CA LEU A 306 -14.34 1.75 -16.49
C LEU A 306 -14.55 0.60 -17.48
N PHE A 307 -15.00 -0.56 -16.98
CA PHE A 307 -15.30 -1.71 -17.83
C PHE A 307 -16.40 -1.39 -18.85
N GLU A 308 -17.52 -0.81 -18.44
CA GLU A 308 -18.62 -0.42 -19.32
C GLU A 308 -18.19 0.59 -20.39
N LYS A 309 -17.35 1.57 -20.00
CA LYS A 309 -16.82 2.55 -20.97
C LYS A 309 -15.94 1.87 -22.02
N VAL A 310 -15.05 0.99 -21.64
CA VAL A 310 -14.21 0.23 -22.59
C VAL A 310 -15.06 -0.65 -23.49
N MET A 311 -16.08 -1.32 -22.94
CA MET A 311 -16.99 -2.15 -23.73
C MET A 311 -17.85 -1.36 -24.71
N SER A 312 -18.19 -0.10 -24.39
CA SER A 312 -18.99 0.77 -25.27
C SER A 312 -18.31 1.12 -26.59
N TYR A 313 -17.00 0.96 -26.69
CA TYR A 313 -16.27 1.18 -27.95
C TYR A 313 -16.41 0.03 -28.95
N ASP A 314 -16.97 -1.10 -28.54
CA ASP A 314 -17.23 -2.30 -29.34
C ASP A 314 -16.00 -2.80 -30.13
N LYS A 315 -14.82 -2.79 -29.51
CA LYS A 315 -13.57 -3.25 -30.07
C LYS A 315 -13.18 -4.61 -29.52
N LYS A 316 -12.35 -5.35 -30.27
CA LYS A 316 -11.95 -6.73 -29.90
C LYS A 316 -10.66 -6.76 -29.09
N SER A 317 -9.68 -5.94 -29.47
CA SER A 317 -8.34 -5.93 -28.89
C SER A 317 -8.14 -4.71 -28.00
N ILE A 318 -7.79 -4.94 -26.72
CA ILE A 318 -7.63 -3.90 -25.71
C ILE A 318 -6.22 -3.98 -25.14
N SER A 319 -5.45 -2.90 -25.25
CA SER A 319 -4.16 -2.76 -24.58
C SER A 319 -4.33 -1.98 -23.27
N ILE A 320 -3.75 -2.49 -22.18
CA ILE A 320 -3.76 -1.84 -20.86
C ILE A 320 -2.31 -1.51 -20.48
N LEU A 321 -2.03 -0.23 -20.33
CA LEU A 321 -0.73 0.31 -19.93
C LEU A 321 -0.77 0.72 -18.47
N GLY A 322 -0.01 0.00 -17.63
CA GLY A 322 0.00 0.18 -16.18
C GLY A 322 -0.96 -0.76 -15.46
N LEU A 323 -0.41 -1.71 -14.72
CA LEU A 323 -1.14 -2.82 -14.09
C LEU A 323 -1.06 -2.80 -12.55
N SER A 324 -0.08 -2.15 -11.99
CA SER A 324 0.01 -1.96 -10.54
C SER A 324 -1.09 -1.01 -10.02
N PHE A 325 -1.41 -1.09 -8.71
CA PHE A 325 -2.48 -0.27 -8.14
C PHE A 325 -2.15 1.23 -8.06
N LYS A 326 -0.88 1.59 -8.19
CA LYS A 326 -0.35 2.97 -8.27
C LYS A 326 1.05 2.98 -8.86
N PRO A 327 1.60 4.15 -9.27
CA PRO A 327 2.97 4.29 -9.75
C PRO A 327 4.04 3.81 -8.74
N ASN A 328 5.20 3.41 -9.26
CA ASN A 328 6.41 3.06 -8.50
C ASN A 328 6.26 1.87 -7.53
N THR A 329 5.42 0.90 -7.87
CA THR A 329 5.28 -0.34 -7.10
C THR A 329 4.97 -1.52 -8.01
N SER A 330 5.38 -2.72 -7.61
CA SER A 330 5.01 -3.97 -8.30
C SER A 330 3.74 -4.62 -7.74
N VAL A 331 2.99 -3.95 -6.87
CA VAL A 331 1.80 -4.51 -6.23
C VAL A 331 0.58 -4.36 -7.13
N ILE A 332 0.00 -5.50 -7.52
CA ILE A 332 -1.19 -5.58 -8.38
C ILE A 332 -2.49 -5.88 -7.60
N LYS A 333 -2.39 -6.08 -6.29
CA LYS A 333 -3.54 -6.41 -5.43
C LYS A 333 -4.60 -5.33 -5.50
N GLU A 334 -5.86 -5.73 -5.75
CA GLU A 334 -7.00 -4.80 -5.88
C GLU A 334 -6.78 -3.67 -6.92
N SER A 335 -5.86 -3.85 -7.88
CA SER A 335 -5.62 -2.85 -8.93
C SER A 335 -6.85 -2.70 -9.84
N PRO A 336 -7.30 -1.47 -10.14
CA PRO A 336 -8.38 -1.23 -11.07
C PRO A 336 -8.12 -1.77 -12.47
N SER A 337 -6.89 -1.65 -12.96
CA SER A 337 -6.49 -2.17 -14.28
C SER A 337 -6.47 -3.70 -14.32
N MET A 338 -6.09 -4.37 -13.24
CA MET A 338 -6.19 -5.83 -13.15
C MET A 338 -7.65 -6.31 -13.15
N LYS A 339 -8.54 -5.62 -12.41
CA LYS A 339 -9.99 -5.90 -12.43
C LYS A 339 -10.57 -5.72 -13.83
N LEU A 340 -10.15 -4.65 -14.53
CA LEU A 340 -10.54 -4.44 -15.93
C LEU A 340 -10.05 -5.60 -16.82
N ALA A 341 -8.78 -5.97 -16.73
CA ALA A 341 -8.20 -7.06 -17.51
C ALA A 341 -8.95 -8.39 -17.28
N GLU A 342 -9.22 -8.74 -16.01
CA GLU A 342 -9.98 -9.94 -15.66
C GLU A 342 -11.41 -9.94 -16.23
N HIS A 343 -12.10 -8.80 -16.21
CA HIS A 343 -13.45 -8.69 -16.77
C HIS A 343 -13.44 -8.79 -18.30
N LEU A 344 -12.47 -8.15 -18.97
CA LEU A 344 -12.33 -8.22 -20.43
C LEU A 344 -12.03 -9.65 -20.91
N VAL A 345 -11.14 -10.35 -20.20
CA VAL A 345 -10.84 -11.76 -20.44
C VAL A 345 -12.11 -12.63 -20.32
N LYS A 346 -12.89 -12.43 -19.25
CA LYS A 346 -14.15 -13.19 -19.03
C LYS A 346 -15.19 -13.03 -20.14
N VAL A 347 -15.18 -11.88 -20.82
CA VAL A 347 -16.10 -11.62 -21.95
C VAL A 347 -15.46 -11.89 -23.33
N GLY A 348 -14.29 -12.54 -23.37
CA GLY A 348 -13.66 -13.01 -24.60
C GLY A 348 -12.95 -11.93 -25.42
N LYS A 349 -12.56 -10.81 -24.81
CA LYS A 349 -11.71 -9.81 -25.48
C LYS A 349 -10.26 -10.26 -25.52
N GLU A 350 -9.53 -9.84 -26.55
CA GLU A 350 -8.09 -9.94 -26.60
C GLU A 350 -7.47 -8.83 -25.71
N VAL A 351 -6.65 -9.22 -24.73
CA VAL A 351 -6.09 -8.31 -23.74
C VAL A 351 -4.56 -8.29 -23.81
N ASN A 352 -4.01 -7.12 -24.09
CA ASN A 352 -2.59 -6.88 -24.21
C ASN A 352 -2.10 -6.07 -23.01
N LEU A 353 -1.11 -6.57 -22.29
CA LEU A 353 -0.73 -6.07 -20.98
C LEU A 353 0.72 -5.56 -20.96
N TYR A 354 0.91 -4.37 -20.39
CA TYR A 354 2.23 -3.79 -20.14
C TYR A 354 2.29 -3.09 -18.78
N ASP A 355 3.34 -3.38 -18.03
CA ASP A 355 3.75 -2.61 -16.85
C ASP A 355 5.26 -2.80 -16.64
N PRO A 356 6.03 -1.74 -16.34
CA PRO A 356 7.48 -1.83 -16.22
C PRO A 356 7.97 -2.60 -14.98
N LEU A 357 7.11 -2.81 -13.96
CA LEU A 357 7.54 -3.33 -12.65
C LEU A 357 6.85 -4.63 -12.22
N CYS A 358 5.70 -4.98 -12.79
CA CYS A 358 4.89 -6.07 -12.23
C CYS A 358 4.46 -7.16 -13.23
N LEU A 359 4.97 -7.15 -14.45
CA LEU A 359 4.52 -8.04 -15.52
C LEU A 359 4.62 -9.53 -15.14
N GLU A 360 5.72 -9.95 -14.51
CA GLU A 360 5.89 -11.34 -14.04
C GLU A 360 4.84 -11.75 -13.01
N HIS A 361 4.46 -10.82 -12.11
CA HIS A 361 3.40 -11.08 -11.13
C HIS A 361 2.03 -11.21 -11.81
N VAL A 362 1.76 -10.39 -12.82
CA VAL A 362 0.53 -10.43 -13.62
C VAL A 362 0.41 -11.75 -14.35
N GLU A 363 1.46 -12.21 -15.01
CA GLU A 363 1.52 -13.51 -15.70
C GLU A 363 1.23 -14.66 -14.71
N SER A 364 1.82 -14.62 -13.53
CA SER A 364 1.55 -15.60 -12.45
C SER A 364 0.09 -15.62 -11.98
N VAL A 365 -0.62 -14.49 -12.02
CA VAL A 365 -2.05 -14.44 -11.68
C VAL A 365 -2.89 -15.08 -12.78
N PHE A 366 -2.68 -14.69 -14.01
CA PHE A 366 -3.45 -15.21 -15.14
C PHE A 366 -3.15 -16.68 -15.45
N SER A 367 -1.96 -17.19 -15.17
CA SER A 367 -1.66 -18.62 -15.30
C SER A 367 -2.52 -19.52 -14.39
N LYS A 368 -3.10 -18.98 -13.35
CA LYS A 368 -3.99 -19.66 -12.38
C LYS A 368 -5.46 -19.30 -12.58
N PHE A 369 -5.78 -18.52 -13.59
CA PHE A 369 -7.14 -18.07 -13.82
C PHE A 369 -8.02 -19.26 -14.28
N PRO A 370 -9.26 -19.40 -13.77
CA PRO A 370 -10.12 -20.53 -14.08
C PRO A 370 -10.74 -20.41 -15.49
N TYR A 371 -9.96 -20.79 -16.50
CA TYR A 371 -10.40 -20.74 -17.91
C TYR A 371 -11.43 -21.82 -18.29
N ASP A 372 -11.57 -22.88 -17.48
CA ASP A 372 -12.42 -24.06 -17.76
C ASP A 372 -13.90 -23.73 -17.99
N ARG A 373 -14.33 -22.51 -17.73
CA ARG A 373 -15.71 -22.05 -17.92
C ARG A 373 -15.90 -21.10 -19.10
N MET A 374 -14.85 -20.85 -19.87
CA MET A 374 -14.91 -19.96 -21.03
C MET A 374 -15.18 -20.74 -22.30
N ARG A 375 -15.97 -20.13 -23.23
CA ARG A 375 -16.32 -20.77 -24.51
C ARG A 375 -15.15 -20.82 -25.50
N ASP A 376 -14.26 -19.85 -25.40
CA ASP A 376 -13.05 -19.70 -26.23
C ASP A 376 -11.84 -19.50 -25.34
N GLU A 377 -10.64 -19.94 -25.78
CA GLU A 377 -9.40 -19.66 -25.07
C GLU A 377 -9.14 -18.15 -25.04
N PRO A 378 -9.01 -17.54 -23.85
CA PRO A 378 -8.76 -16.12 -23.74
C PRO A 378 -7.39 -15.77 -24.33
N GLN A 379 -7.36 -14.70 -25.11
CA GLN A 379 -6.11 -14.18 -25.66
C GLN A 379 -5.56 -13.12 -24.70
N ILE A 380 -4.54 -13.50 -23.93
CA ILE A 380 -3.79 -12.59 -23.06
C ILE A 380 -2.35 -12.57 -23.53
N ASN A 381 -1.88 -11.38 -23.84
CA ASN A 381 -0.54 -11.16 -24.34
C ASN A 381 0.24 -10.24 -23.38
N TYR A 382 1.49 -10.56 -23.11
CA TYR A 382 2.38 -9.82 -22.21
C TYR A 382 3.51 -9.17 -23.00
N TYR A 383 3.75 -7.89 -22.77
CA TYR A 383 4.73 -7.12 -23.54
C TYR A 383 5.76 -6.46 -22.63
N ASN A 384 7.03 -6.66 -22.91
CA ASN A 384 8.14 -5.96 -22.27
C ASN A 384 8.42 -4.58 -22.90
N SER A 385 7.71 -4.23 -23.97
CA SER A 385 7.79 -2.94 -24.64
C SER A 385 6.43 -2.26 -24.65
N MET A 386 6.35 -1.07 -24.07
CA MET A 386 5.16 -0.23 -24.06
C MET A 386 4.63 -0.01 -25.48
N LYS A 387 5.50 0.38 -26.42
CA LYS A 387 5.13 0.64 -27.81
C LYS A 387 4.61 -0.63 -28.53
N ALA A 388 5.18 -1.79 -28.22
CA ALA A 388 4.70 -3.06 -28.79
C ALA A 388 3.29 -3.40 -28.27
N CYS A 389 3.04 -3.23 -26.97
CA CYS A 389 1.72 -3.40 -26.34
C CYS A 389 0.70 -2.40 -26.92
N PHE A 390 1.06 -1.12 -26.97
CA PHE A 390 0.21 -0.05 -27.49
C PHE A 390 -0.34 -0.39 -28.89
N ARG A 391 0.53 -0.90 -29.77
CA ARG A 391 0.19 -1.18 -31.18
C ARG A 391 -0.75 -2.34 -31.39
N GLN A 392 -0.99 -3.19 -30.40
CA GLN A 392 -1.90 -4.33 -30.53
C GLN A 392 -3.36 -3.92 -30.25
N GLY A 393 -3.58 -2.91 -29.42
CA GLY A 393 -4.93 -2.52 -29.03
C GLY A 393 -5.62 -1.61 -30.02
N GLU A 394 -6.85 -1.95 -30.40
CA GLU A 394 -7.77 -1.01 -31.02
C GLU A 394 -8.21 0.06 -30.01
N VAL A 395 -8.29 -0.33 -28.70
CA VAL A 395 -8.42 0.60 -27.57
C VAL A 395 -7.18 0.47 -26.70
N VAL A 396 -6.57 1.59 -26.36
CA VAL A 396 -5.43 1.66 -25.44
C VAL A 396 -5.85 2.39 -24.16
N VAL A 397 -5.86 1.67 -23.05
CA VAL A 397 -6.20 2.23 -21.73
C VAL A 397 -4.92 2.62 -21.01
N VAL A 398 -4.73 3.91 -20.78
CA VAL A 398 -3.62 4.45 -19.96
C VAL A 398 -4.08 4.49 -18.50
N ALA A 399 -3.75 3.43 -17.76
CA ALA A 399 -4.33 3.16 -16.46
C ALA A 399 -3.50 3.67 -15.27
N LEU A 400 -2.27 4.16 -15.51
CA LEU A 400 -1.41 4.77 -14.49
C LEU A 400 -0.79 6.06 -14.99
N PRO A 401 -0.53 7.03 -14.09
CA PRO A 401 0.17 8.26 -14.44
C PRO A 401 1.71 8.07 -14.37
N LEU A 402 2.27 7.23 -15.27
CA LEU A 402 3.71 7.02 -15.37
C LEU A 402 4.35 8.06 -16.32
N GLU A 403 5.53 8.53 -15.96
CA GLU A 403 6.25 9.54 -16.75
C GLU A 403 6.59 9.05 -18.16
N GLU A 404 6.93 7.76 -18.30
CA GLU A 404 7.24 7.15 -19.60
C GLU A 404 6.07 7.20 -20.59
N PHE A 405 4.82 7.21 -20.10
CA PHE A 405 3.64 7.24 -20.95
C PHE A 405 3.49 8.57 -21.70
N LYS A 406 4.07 9.66 -21.21
CA LYS A 406 4.08 10.95 -21.89
C LYS A 406 4.80 10.95 -23.26
N SER A 407 5.53 9.88 -23.55
CA SER A 407 6.17 9.69 -24.86
C SER A 407 5.23 9.15 -25.95
N ILE A 408 3.97 8.83 -25.60
CA ILE A 408 2.97 8.33 -26.55
C ILE A 408 2.49 9.49 -27.44
N ASP A 409 2.54 9.28 -28.75
CA ASP A 409 2.11 10.24 -29.77
C ASP A 409 1.47 9.55 -30.99
N ASP A 410 0.99 10.31 -31.94
CA ASP A 410 0.38 9.86 -33.19
C ASP A 410 1.25 8.94 -34.05
N SER A 411 2.57 8.94 -33.88
CA SER A 411 3.48 8.03 -34.61
C SER A 411 3.34 6.57 -34.18
N TRP A 412 2.65 6.32 -33.08
CA TRP A 412 2.41 4.97 -32.54
C TRP A 412 1.18 4.31 -33.13
N LYS A 413 0.33 5.06 -33.84
CA LYS A 413 -0.90 4.56 -34.48
C LYS A 413 -0.64 3.28 -35.29
N SER A 414 -1.49 2.29 -35.13
CA SER A 414 -1.39 0.97 -35.78
C SER A 414 -2.73 0.46 -36.34
N HIS A 415 -3.84 1.03 -35.91
CA HIS A 415 -5.20 0.71 -36.38
C HIS A 415 -5.89 1.97 -36.89
N ASP A 416 -6.77 1.85 -37.89
CA ASP A 416 -7.46 3.00 -38.50
C ASP A 416 -8.28 3.77 -37.47
N ASP A 417 -9.11 3.07 -36.70
CA ASP A 417 -10.01 3.62 -35.66
C ASP A 417 -9.44 3.44 -34.24
N GLN A 418 -8.13 3.57 -34.08
CA GLN A 418 -7.50 3.40 -32.77
C GLN A 418 -7.95 4.52 -31.80
N LEU A 419 -8.23 4.12 -30.55
CA LEU A 419 -8.65 5.03 -29.48
C LEU A 419 -7.75 4.89 -28.25
N ILE A 420 -7.42 6.02 -27.65
CA ILE A 420 -6.77 6.11 -26.34
C ILE A 420 -7.83 6.54 -25.31
N LEU A 421 -7.94 5.76 -24.21
CA LEU A 421 -8.65 6.15 -23.00
C LEU A 421 -7.63 6.47 -21.91
N ASP A 422 -7.37 7.75 -21.67
CA ASP A 422 -6.46 8.21 -20.63
C ASP A 422 -7.22 8.40 -19.30
N CYS A 423 -6.99 7.49 -18.35
CA CYS A 423 -7.69 7.50 -17.07
C CYS A 423 -7.20 8.61 -16.12
N TRP A 424 -6.04 9.22 -16.38
CA TRP A 424 -5.40 10.17 -15.47
C TRP A 424 -5.04 11.51 -16.11
N ARG A 425 -5.37 11.70 -17.40
CA ARG A 425 -5.04 12.91 -18.17
C ARG A 425 -3.52 13.18 -18.15
N VAL A 426 -2.75 12.11 -18.39
CA VAL A 426 -1.28 12.12 -18.42
C VAL A 426 -0.77 12.67 -19.74
N LEU A 427 -1.52 12.36 -20.81
CA LEU A 427 -1.17 12.72 -22.17
C LEU A 427 -1.74 14.11 -22.51
N ASN A 428 -1.09 14.77 -23.46
CA ASN A 428 -1.60 16.04 -23.98
C ASN A 428 -2.47 15.75 -25.21
N SER A 429 -3.75 16.11 -25.14
CA SER A 429 -4.72 15.88 -26.23
C SER A 429 -4.28 16.49 -27.57
N SER A 430 -3.50 17.59 -27.55
CA SER A 430 -2.97 18.24 -28.77
C SER A 430 -1.94 17.39 -29.53
N ASP A 431 -1.40 16.33 -28.94
CA ASP A 431 -0.44 15.43 -29.58
C ASP A 431 -1.11 14.36 -30.44
N PHE A 432 -2.47 14.36 -30.49
CA PHE A 432 -3.28 13.36 -31.17
C PHE A 432 -4.22 14.01 -32.19
N GLU A 433 -3.86 13.91 -33.45
CA GLU A 433 -4.72 14.28 -34.59
C GLU A 433 -5.25 13.05 -35.35
N LYS A 434 -4.53 11.93 -35.25
CA LYS A 434 -4.81 10.68 -35.99
C LYS A 434 -5.38 9.57 -35.13
N ILE A 435 -5.13 9.61 -33.83
CA ILE A 435 -5.66 8.67 -32.87
C ILE A 435 -6.77 9.37 -32.09
N LYS A 436 -7.94 8.74 -31.99
CA LYS A 436 -9.02 9.29 -31.17
C LYS A 436 -8.58 9.30 -29.70
N TYR A 437 -8.58 10.46 -29.05
CA TYR A 437 -8.22 10.62 -27.65
C TYR A 437 -9.44 10.94 -26.81
N GLU A 438 -9.64 10.15 -25.76
CA GLU A 438 -10.63 10.41 -24.71
C GLU A 438 -9.96 10.27 -23.33
N CYS A 439 -10.45 11.01 -22.34
CA CYS A 439 -9.98 10.86 -20.97
C CYS A 439 -11.14 10.82 -19.96
N LEU A 440 -10.87 10.27 -18.78
CA LEU A 440 -11.82 10.34 -17.67
C LEU A 440 -11.80 11.73 -17.04
N GLY A 441 -12.94 12.18 -16.51
CA GLY A 441 -13.06 13.45 -15.80
C GLY A 441 -13.12 14.71 -16.67
N GLU A 442 -13.24 14.51 -17.99
CA GLU A 442 -13.45 15.59 -18.94
C GLU A 442 -14.42 15.15 -20.02
N ARG A 443 -15.32 16.00 -20.42
CA ARG A 443 -16.18 15.75 -21.58
C ARG A 443 -15.47 16.26 -22.83
N SER A 444 -15.01 15.31 -23.68
CA SER A 444 -14.48 15.63 -25.00
C SER A 444 -15.53 16.32 -25.87
N GLN A 445 -15.16 17.45 -26.46
CA GLN A 445 -16.01 18.13 -27.47
C GLN A 445 -15.84 17.51 -28.88
N TYR A 446 -15.22 16.35 -29.02
CA TYR A 446 -15.12 15.69 -30.31
C TYR A 446 -16.33 14.76 -30.49
N VAL A 447 -17.37 15.31 -31.09
CA VAL A 447 -18.43 14.59 -31.80
C VAL A 447 -18.09 14.57 -33.28
#